data_89b5f6d49a174b703a5a546f741e083f
#
_entry.id   89b5f6d49a174b703a5a546f741e083f
#
_cell.length_a   1.000
_cell.length_b   1.000
_cell.length_c   1.000
_cell.angle_alpha   90.00
_cell.angle_beta   90.00
_cell.angle_gamma   90.00
#
_symmetry.space_group_name_H-M   'P 1'
#
loop_
_entity.id
_entity.type
_entity.pdbx_description
1 polymer ?
#
loop_
_entity_poly.entity_id
_entity_poly.type
_entity_poly.pdbx_seq_one_letter_code
_entity_poly.pdbx_strand_id
1 'polypeptide(L)'
;MESFEMISCQIIAAVGSARGMFVEAIQQAKQGNFSEAENLIKQGEESMNEGHRAHMDVLTRFANQENIPFDLLLVHAEDQMMSAETIKIVAEEFISLYKNCSKADN
;
A
#
# COMPACT_ATOMS: atom_id res chain seq x y z
N MET A 1 8.00 22.54 -9.91
CA MET A 1 8.43 21.45 -9.02
C MET A 1 7.49 21.37 -7.82
N GLU A 2 6.99 20.20 -7.53
CA GLU A 2 6.07 20.04 -6.42
C GLU A 2 6.76 20.23 -5.08
N SER A 3 6.03 20.78 -4.09
CA SER A 3 6.52 20.91 -2.74
C SER A 3 6.58 19.56 -2.07
N PHE A 4 7.43 19.39 -1.06
CA PHE A 4 7.47 18.16 -0.27
C PHE A 4 6.16 17.92 0.45
N GLU A 5 5.45 18.97 0.84
CA GLU A 5 4.13 18.85 1.46
C GLU A 5 3.13 18.21 0.50
N MET A 6 3.09 18.65 -0.76
CA MET A 6 2.21 18.05 -1.77
C MET A 6 2.59 16.60 -2.06
N ILE A 7 3.87 16.31 -2.17
CA ILE A 7 4.35 14.94 -2.42
C ILE A 7 3.96 14.05 -1.26
N SER A 8 4.15 14.51 -0.02
CA SER A 8 3.75 13.74 1.16
C SER A 8 2.26 13.44 1.18
N CYS A 9 1.43 14.42 0.84
CA CYS A 9 -0.02 14.23 0.75
C CYS A 9 -0.39 13.23 -0.34
N GLN A 10 0.29 13.26 -1.49
CA GLN A 10 0.07 12.29 -2.57
C GLN A 10 0.40 10.87 -2.12
N ILE A 11 1.52 10.71 -1.42
CA ILE A 11 1.92 9.39 -0.88
C ILE A 11 0.85 8.90 0.09
N ILE A 12 0.45 9.73 1.06
CA ILE A 12 -0.52 9.35 2.09
C ILE A 12 -1.85 8.94 1.45
N ALA A 13 -2.33 9.70 0.47
CA ALA A 13 -3.59 9.40 -0.21
C ALA A 13 -3.51 8.08 -0.97
N ALA A 14 -2.45 7.87 -1.75
CA ALA A 14 -2.29 6.68 -2.56
C ALA A 14 -2.12 5.41 -1.71
N VAL A 15 -1.22 5.45 -0.73
CA VAL A 15 -0.97 4.27 0.10
C VAL A 15 -2.09 4.01 1.09
N GLY A 16 -2.81 5.04 1.53
CA GLY A 16 -4.00 4.89 2.36
C GLY A 16 -5.11 4.16 1.62
N SER A 17 -5.33 4.53 0.36
CA SER A 17 -6.28 3.84 -0.53
C SER A 17 -5.88 2.39 -0.71
N ALA A 18 -4.59 2.12 -1.00
CA ALA A 18 -4.07 0.77 -1.17
C ALA A 18 -4.29 -0.07 0.10
N ARG A 19 -3.95 0.49 1.26
CA ARG A 19 -4.10 -0.21 2.53
C ARG A 19 -5.55 -0.63 2.78
N GLY A 20 -6.50 0.26 2.49
CA GLY A 20 -7.92 -0.04 2.60
C GLY A 20 -8.33 -1.20 1.70
N MET A 21 -7.83 -1.23 0.46
CA MET A 21 -8.10 -2.32 -0.48
C MET A 21 -7.52 -3.65 -0.01
N PHE A 22 -6.31 -3.65 0.56
CA PHE A 22 -5.70 -4.87 1.08
C PHE A 22 -6.47 -5.43 2.28
N VAL A 23 -6.92 -4.56 3.18
CA VAL A 23 -7.74 -4.97 4.33
C VAL A 23 -9.07 -5.54 3.85
N GLU A 24 -9.71 -4.89 2.88
CA GLU A 24 -10.97 -5.40 2.31
C GLU A 24 -10.76 -6.74 1.61
N ALA A 25 -9.60 -6.93 0.97
CA ALA A 25 -9.27 -8.21 0.34
C ALA A 25 -9.27 -9.35 1.35
N ILE A 26 -8.74 -9.10 2.56
CA ILE A 26 -8.77 -10.08 3.66
C ILE A 26 -10.23 -10.43 4.00
N GLN A 27 -11.10 -9.43 4.11
CA GLN A 27 -12.50 -9.66 4.44
C GLN A 27 -13.22 -10.46 3.36
N GLN A 28 -12.94 -10.18 2.09
CA GLN A 28 -13.53 -10.94 0.99
C GLN A 28 -13.04 -12.39 0.98
N ALA A 29 -11.77 -12.61 1.23
CA ALA A 29 -11.21 -13.96 1.32
C ALA A 29 -11.83 -14.74 2.47
N LYS A 30 -12.05 -14.09 3.60
CA LYS A 30 -12.70 -14.67 4.78
C LYS A 30 -14.11 -15.18 4.45
N GLN A 31 -14.80 -14.50 3.53
CA GLN A 31 -16.15 -14.87 3.09
C GLN A 31 -16.13 -15.86 1.93
N GLY A 32 -14.96 -16.27 1.46
CA GLY A 32 -14.83 -17.19 0.34
C GLY A 32 -14.88 -16.52 -1.03
N ASN A 33 -14.87 -15.20 -1.10
CA ASN A 33 -14.93 -14.44 -2.34
C ASN A 33 -13.51 -14.17 -2.86
N PHE A 34 -12.82 -15.23 -3.29
CA PHE A 34 -11.40 -15.18 -3.63
C PHE A 34 -11.12 -14.36 -4.89
N SER A 35 -12.01 -14.43 -5.88
CA SER A 35 -11.86 -13.63 -7.10
C SER A 35 -11.88 -12.14 -6.80
N GLU A 36 -12.82 -11.71 -5.96
CA GLU A 36 -12.91 -10.32 -5.52
C GLU A 36 -11.71 -9.92 -4.66
N ALA A 37 -11.26 -10.83 -3.77
CA ALA A 37 -10.09 -10.58 -2.94
C ALA A 37 -8.85 -10.33 -3.82
N GLU A 38 -8.63 -11.16 -4.83
CA GLU A 38 -7.50 -11.01 -5.75
C GLU A 38 -7.60 -9.73 -6.58
N ASN A 39 -8.81 -9.35 -6.98
CA ASN A 39 -9.06 -8.11 -7.70
C ASN A 39 -8.70 -6.89 -6.83
N LEU A 40 -9.07 -6.93 -5.55
CA LEU A 40 -8.73 -5.87 -4.60
C LEU A 40 -7.22 -5.75 -4.39
N ILE A 41 -6.50 -6.88 -4.36
CA ILE A 41 -5.03 -6.86 -4.29
C ILE A 41 -4.46 -6.12 -5.51
N LYS A 42 -4.97 -6.41 -6.71
CA LYS A 42 -4.49 -5.74 -7.94
C LYS A 42 -4.75 -4.24 -7.90
N GLN A 43 -5.95 -3.84 -7.48
CA GLN A 43 -6.30 -2.42 -7.35
C GLN A 43 -5.40 -1.74 -6.32
N GLY A 44 -5.15 -2.41 -5.20
CA GLY A 44 -4.25 -1.91 -4.17
C GLY A 44 -2.82 -1.74 -4.68
N GLU A 45 -2.34 -2.69 -5.50
CA GLU A 45 -1.02 -2.59 -6.12
C GLU A 45 -0.91 -1.37 -7.03
N GLU A 46 -1.95 -1.07 -7.80
CA GLU A 46 -1.98 0.12 -8.66
C GLU A 46 -1.87 1.41 -7.82
N SER A 47 -2.61 1.48 -6.72
CA SER A 47 -2.52 2.62 -5.79
C SER A 47 -1.14 2.69 -5.13
N MET A 48 -0.56 1.54 -4.75
CA MET A 48 0.82 1.50 -4.21
C MET A 48 1.82 2.04 -5.21
N ASN A 49 1.65 1.69 -6.49
CA ASN A 49 2.56 2.16 -7.54
C ASN A 49 2.51 3.69 -7.68
N GLU A 50 1.35 4.29 -7.51
CA GLU A 50 1.23 5.74 -7.48
C GLU A 50 1.99 6.34 -6.31
N GLY A 51 1.88 5.73 -5.14
CA GLY A 51 2.62 6.14 -3.94
C GLY A 51 4.13 6.01 -4.15
N HIS A 52 4.56 4.89 -4.75
CA HIS A 52 5.98 4.67 -5.04
C HIS A 52 6.52 5.70 -6.03
N ARG A 53 5.75 6.09 -7.06
CA ARG A 53 6.18 7.12 -8.00
C ARG A 53 6.39 8.46 -7.32
N ALA A 54 5.46 8.84 -6.44
CA ALA A 54 5.59 10.08 -5.66
C ALA A 54 6.81 10.01 -4.74
N HIS A 55 7.03 8.84 -4.11
CA HIS A 55 8.15 8.62 -3.21
C HIS A 55 9.50 8.66 -3.93
N MET A 56 9.54 8.18 -5.19
CA MET A 56 10.76 8.24 -6.01
C MET A 56 11.25 9.66 -6.19
N ASP A 57 10.34 10.64 -6.26
CA ASP A 57 10.72 12.03 -6.36
C ASP A 57 11.51 12.48 -5.12
N VAL A 58 11.05 12.05 -3.93
CA VAL A 58 11.77 12.33 -2.68
C VAL A 58 13.16 11.70 -2.71
N LEU A 59 13.24 10.42 -3.09
CA LEU A 59 14.51 9.69 -3.15
C LEU A 59 15.48 10.31 -4.15
N THR A 60 14.99 10.73 -5.31
CA THR A 60 15.80 11.37 -6.34
C THR A 60 16.37 12.69 -5.84
N ARG A 61 15.55 13.49 -5.18
CA ARG A 61 16.02 14.77 -4.60
C ARG A 61 17.04 14.53 -3.49
N PHE A 62 16.82 13.53 -2.68
CA PHE A 62 17.80 13.13 -1.64
C PHE A 62 19.13 12.72 -2.28
N ALA A 63 19.08 11.88 -3.33
CA ALA A 63 20.27 11.42 -4.04
C ALA A 63 21.03 12.59 -4.68
N ASN A 64 20.32 13.64 -5.10
CA ASN A 64 20.90 14.84 -5.67
C ASN A 64 21.37 15.84 -4.60
N GLN A 65 21.42 15.42 -3.36
CA GLN A 65 21.88 16.22 -2.22
C GLN A 65 21.02 17.45 -1.96
N GLU A 66 19.78 17.42 -2.41
CA GLU A 66 18.81 18.45 -2.10
C GLU A 66 18.41 18.34 -0.61
N ASN A 67 18.16 19.48 0.02
CA ASN A 67 17.79 19.51 1.41
C ASN A 67 16.34 19.02 1.60
N ILE A 68 16.19 17.82 2.18
CA ILE A 68 14.87 17.24 2.43
C ILE A 68 14.40 17.69 3.82
N PRO A 69 13.19 18.28 3.92
CA PRO A 69 12.70 18.70 5.23
C PRO A 69 12.40 17.50 6.12
N PHE A 70 12.83 17.59 7.37
CA PHE A 70 12.49 16.59 8.37
C PHE A 70 11.24 17.09 9.11
N ASP A 71 10.06 16.78 8.58
CA ASP A 71 8.80 17.19 9.17
C ASP A 71 7.87 16.01 9.40
N LEU A 72 6.85 16.23 10.21
CA LEU A 72 5.92 15.19 10.62
C LEU A 72 5.16 14.61 9.44
N LEU A 73 4.79 15.46 8.47
CA LEU A 73 4.00 15.01 7.32
C LEU A 73 4.77 14.02 6.46
N LEU A 74 6.04 14.31 6.18
CA LEU A 74 6.89 13.40 5.38
C LEU A 74 7.16 12.11 6.15
N VAL A 75 7.45 12.21 7.45
CA VAL A 75 7.66 11.03 8.31
C VAL A 75 6.41 10.15 8.32
N HIS A 76 5.23 10.78 8.41
CA HIS A 76 3.95 10.06 8.38
C HIS A 76 3.74 9.35 7.02
N ALA A 77 4.08 10.03 5.93
CA ALA A 77 3.98 9.44 4.58
C ALA A 77 4.86 8.19 4.46
N GLU A 78 6.10 8.26 4.93
CA GLU A 78 7.04 7.13 4.93
C GLU A 78 6.48 5.96 5.76
N ASP A 79 5.98 6.26 6.96
CA ASP A 79 5.39 5.26 7.85
C ASP A 79 4.18 4.58 7.21
N GLN A 80 3.28 5.36 6.62
CA GLN A 80 2.09 4.82 5.96
C GLN A 80 2.45 3.94 4.77
N MET A 81 3.47 4.30 4.01
CA MET A 81 3.95 3.48 2.90
C MET A 81 4.47 2.13 3.39
N MET A 82 5.30 2.13 4.42
CA MET A 82 5.84 0.90 5.00
C MET A 82 4.70 0.01 5.55
N SER A 83 3.73 0.62 6.22
CA SER A 83 2.56 -0.08 6.75
C SER A 83 1.75 -0.75 5.63
N ALA A 84 1.50 -0.02 4.53
CA ALA A 84 0.73 -0.57 3.41
C ALA A 84 1.45 -1.73 2.74
N GLU A 85 2.78 -1.66 2.59
CA GLU A 85 3.57 -2.76 2.03
C GLU A 85 3.47 -4.02 2.89
N THR A 86 3.53 -3.86 4.21
CA THR A 86 3.40 -4.98 5.13
C THR A 86 2.01 -5.60 5.08
N ILE A 87 0.97 -4.76 5.07
CA ILE A 87 -0.41 -5.24 5.00
C ILE A 87 -0.67 -5.99 3.69
N LYS A 88 -0.07 -5.57 2.58
CA LYS A 88 -0.19 -6.30 1.31
C LYS A 88 0.29 -7.74 1.45
N ILE A 89 1.48 -7.92 2.02
CA ILE A 89 2.07 -9.24 2.23
C ILE A 89 1.15 -10.09 3.11
N VAL A 90 0.67 -9.51 4.21
CA VAL A 90 -0.24 -10.19 5.14
C VAL A 90 -1.54 -10.58 4.44
N ALA A 91 -2.10 -9.68 3.63
CA ALA A 91 -3.35 -9.94 2.91
C ALA A 91 -3.19 -11.11 1.94
N GLU A 92 -2.09 -11.15 1.19
CA GLU A 92 -1.82 -12.26 0.27
C GLU A 92 -1.70 -13.59 1.01
N GLU A 93 -1.06 -13.59 2.18
CA GLU A 93 -0.95 -14.78 3.01
C GLU A 93 -2.31 -15.22 3.54
N PHE A 94 -3.17 -14.30 3.96
CA PHE A 94 -4.52 -14.63 4.41
C PHE A 94 -5.37 -15.21 3.29
N ILE A 95 -5.27 -14.67 2.08
CA ILE A 95 -5.99 -15.20 0.93
C ILE A 95 -5.57 -16.65 0.70
N SER A 96 -4.27 -16.92 0.71
CA SER A 96 -3.72 -18.26 0.55
C SER A 96 -4.22 -19.19 1.65
N LEU A 97 -4.18 -18.73 2.89
CA LEU A 97 -4.63 -19.51 4.05
C LEU A 97 -6.11 -19.88 3.94
N TYR A 98 -6.97 -18.92 3.63
CA TYR A 98 -8.40 -19.20 3.50
C TYR A 98 -8.71 -20.11 2.33
N LYS A 99 -8.01 -19.98 1.21
CA LYS A 99 -8.16 -20.92 0.09
C LYS A 99 -7.82 -22.34 0.49
N ASN A 100 -6.71 -22.51 1.22
CA ASN A 100 -6.27 -23.83 1.66
C ASN A 100 -7.24 -24.44 2.68
N CYS A 101 -7.77 -23.63 3.59
CA CYS A 101 -8.79 -24.09 4.55
C CYS A 101 -10.07 -24.52 3.82
N SER A 102 -10.49 -23.76 2.82
CA SER A 102 -11.66 -24.09 2.01
C SER A 102 -11.49 -25.42 1.28
N LYS A 103 -10.31 -25.69 0.74
CA LYS A 103 -10.00 -26.97 0.08
C LYS A 103 -9.97 -28.13 1.07
N ALA A 104 -9.50 -27.90 2.30
CA ALA A 104 -9.43 -28.93 3.32
C ALA A 104 -10.82 -29.39 3.79
N ASP A 105 -11.82 -28.52 3.70
CA ASP A 105 -13.20 -28.80 4.10
C ASP A 105 -13.97 -29.65 3.07
N ASN A 106 -13.38 -29.84 1.90
CA ASN A 106 -13.94 -30.69 0.85
C ASN A 106 -13.27 -32.08 0.88
#